data_2d00225f0a506d055981d1b4f215a69a
#
_entry.id   2d00225f0a506d055981d1b4f215a69a
#
_cell.length_a   1.000
_cell.length_b   1.000
_cell.length_c   1.000
_cell.angle_alpha   90.00
_cell.angle_beta   90.00
_cell.angle_gamma   90.00
#
_symmetry.space_group_name_H-M   'P 1'
#
loop_
_entity.id
_entity.type
_entity.pdbx_description
1 polymer ?
#
loop_
_entity_poly.entity_id
_entity_poly.type
_entity_poly.pdbx_seq_one_letter_code
_entity_poly.pdbx_strand_id
1 'polypeptide(L)'
;MKKNYHFNPFAGVLDQEINHTIVPRFSISEMVSYIANNDSLAIEFIGKQGRGKTTHLIWLQQQLSKYPLFQLDKNSNVKEILEHDAEVVLVDSIHHLSFKERIQLFKTKRVVIYTTHYTRKLSCVLTQKKMKVIRFKGIDTKILRKIIDNRLLLAQNGAQVQQVTFNESELKDMIKKYGDNYRGIINKLYENYQ
;
A
#
# COMPACT_ATOMS: atom_id res chain seq x y z
N MET A 1 -0.85 -24.25 -19.98
CA MET A 1 -1.16 -22.81 -19.85
C MET A 1 0.07 -21.89 -19.83
N LYS A 2 1.30 -22.42 -19.79
CA LYS A 2 2.56 -21.64 -19.65
C LYS A 2 3.02 -20.84 -20.89
N LYS A 3 2.44 -21.02 -22.08
CA LYS A 3 2.98 -20.42 -23.33
C LYS A 3 2.62 -18.96 -23.60
N ASN A 4 1.77 -18.36 -22.77
CA ASN A 4 1.18 -17.05 -23.08
C ASN A 4 1.72 -15.89 -22.22
N TYR A 5 2.61 -16.15 -21.28
CA TYR A 5 3.15 -15.15 -20.37
C TYR A 5 4.69 -15.25 -20.30
N HIS A 6 5.36 -14.09 -20.21
CA HIS A 6 6.81 -14.03 -20.01
C HIS A 6 7.23 -14.57 -18.65
N PHE A 7 6.36 -14.36 -17.64
CA PHE A 7 6.56 -14.81 -16.27
C PHE A 7 5.20 -15.13 -15.63
N ASN A 8 5.20 -15.73 -14.44
CA ASN A 8 3.95 -15.98 -13.72
C ASN A 8 3.28 -14.64 -13.35
N PRO A 9 2.06 -14.34 -13.86
CA PRO A 9 1.39 -13.06 -13.61
C PRO A 9 1.17 -12.74 -12.14
N PHE A 10 1.18 -13.75 -11.30
CA PHE A 10 0.91 -13.63 -9.86
C PHE A 10 2.17 -13.73 -9.00
N ALA A 11 3.35 -13.70 -9.61
CA ALA A 11 4.63 -13.56 -8.92
C ALA A 11 4.69 -12.27 -8.08
N GLY A 12 5.68 -12.14 -7.20
CA GLY A 12 5.93 -10.91 -6.48
C GLY A 12 6.06 -9.72 -7.45
N VAL A 13 5.42 -8.60 -7.15
CA VAL A 13 5.53 -7.36 -7.94
C VAL A 13 6.76 -6.62 -7.48
N LEU A 14 7.65 -6.27 -8.41
CA LEU A 14 8.77 -5.38 -8.15
C LEU A 14 8.28 -3.94 -7.95
N ASP A 15 9.00 -3.14 -7.19
CA ASP A 15 8.60 -1.76 -6.90
C ASP A 15 8.36 -0.95 -8.18
N GLN A 16 9.19 -1.12 -9.20
CA GLN A 16 9.03 -0.47 -10.51
C GLN A 16 7.76 -0.88 -11.29
N GLU A 17 7.17 -2.03 -10.97
CA GLU A 17 5.96 -2.57 -11.60
C GLU A 17 4.68 -2.11 -10.89
N ILE A 18 4.80 -1.53 -9.68
CA ILE A 18 3.65 -1.13 -8.87
C ILE A 18 2.75 -0.16 -9.64
N ASN A 19 3.31 0.78 -10.38
CA ASN A 19 2.56 1.75 -11.18
C ASN A 19 1.61 1.10 -12.20
N HIS A 20 1.96 -0.08 -12.73
CA HIS A 20 1.17 -0.81 -13.72
C HIS A 20 0.15 -1.77 -13.09
N THR A 21 0.39 -2.19 -11.86
CA THR A 21 -0.42 -3.24 -11.21
C THR A 21 -1.38 -2.72 -10.16
N ILE A 22 -1.11 -1.54 -9.60
CA ILE A 22 -1.92 -0.97 -8.51
C ILE A 22 -3.31 -0.56 -8.97
N VAL A 23 -4.29 -0.74 -8.09
CA VAL A 23 -5.61 -0.11 -8.19
C VAL A 23 -5.69 0.93 -7.08
N PRO A 24 -5.49 2.23 -7.38
CA PRO A 24 -5.40 3.28 -6.37
C PRO A 24 -6.68 3.41 -5.54
N ARG A 25 -6.53 3.64 -4.25
CA ARG A 25 -7.65 3.86 -3.32
C ARG A 25 -7.81 5.32 -2.90
N PHE A 26 -6.99 6.20 -3.47
CA PHE A 26 -7.04 7.65 -3.27
C PHE A 26 -6.44 8.37 -4.47
N SER A 27 -6.76 9.65 -4.62
CA SER A 27 -6.22 10.50 -5.68
C SER A 27 -4.87 11.09 -5.24
N ILE A 28 -3.88 11.09 -6.15
CA ILE A 28 -2.59 11.76 -5.91
C ILE A 28 -2.77 13.28 -5.79
N SER A 29 -3.58 13.88 -6.66
CA SER A 29 -3.84 15.33 -6.62
C SER A 29 -4.47 15.78 -5.29
N GLU A 30 -5.44 15.00 -4.77
CA GLU A 30 -6.01 15.26 -3.45
C GLU A 30 -4.96 15.10 -2.34
N MET A 31 -4.09 14.09 -2.44
CA MET A 31 -3.04 13.87 -1.45
C MET A 31 -2.04 15.03 -1.44
N VAL A 32 -1.59 15.48 -2.60
CA VAL A 32 -0.69 16.64 -2.76
C VAL A 32 -1.32 17.89 -2.16
N SER A 33 -2.57 18.18 -2.53
CA SER A 33 -3.31 19.32 -1.99
C SER A 33 -3.43 19.26 -0.45
N TYR A 34 -3.71 18.05 0.08
CA TYR A 34 -3.83 17.87 1.52
C TYR A 34 -2.51 18.09 2.26
N ILE A 35 -1.39 17.63 1.70
CA ILE A 35 -0.04 17.84 2.24
C ILE A 35 0.33 19.32 2.19
N ALA A 36 0.05 19.99 1.07
CA ALA A 36 0.39 21.40 0.88
C ALA A 36 -0.37 22.35 1.82
N ASN A 37 -1.66 22.05 2.08
CA ASN A 37 -2.56 22.92 2.84
C ASN A 37 -2.57 22.63 4.35
N ASN A 38 -1.62 21.87 4.89
CA ASN A 38 -1.61 21.57 6.32
C ASN A 38 -0.18 21.62 6.88
N ASP A 39 0.01 22.43 7.91
CA ASP A 39 1.30 22.62 8.59
C ASP A 39 1.61 21.54 9.63
N SER A 40 0.60 20.79 10.07
CA SER A 40 0.77 19.70 11.04
C SER A 40 -0.19 18.57 10.72
N LEU A 41 0.29 17.53 9.99
CA LEU A 41 -0.56 16.49 9.43
C LEU A 41 -0.03 15.08 9.67
N ALA A 42 -0.94 14.17 10.00
CA ALA A 42 -0.71 12.73 10.03
C ALA A 42 -1.69 12.05 9.08
N ILE A 43 -1.20 11.30 8.09
CA ILE A 43 -2.03 10.52 7.17
C ILE A 43 -1.86 9.04 7.49
N GLU A 44 -2.92 8.42 7.99
CA GLU A 44 -2.92 7.03 8.44
C GLU A 44 -3.49 6.10 7.38
N PHE A 45 -2.68 5.18 6.86
CA PHE A 45 -3.12 4.03 6.06
C PHE A 45 -3.39 2.86 7.01
N ILE A 46 -4.67 2.63 7.34
CA ILE A 46 -5.06 1.64 8.34
C ILE A 46 -5.81 0.45 7.72
N GLY A 47 -5.50 -0.74 8.19
CA GLY A 47 -6.19 -1.99 7.80
C GLY A 47 -5.39 -3.23 8.19
N LYS A 48 -6.02 -4.39 8.12
CA LYS A 48 -5.37 -5.68 8.39
C LYS A 48 -4.19 -5.93 7.44
N GLN A 49 -3.38 -6.92 7.76
CA GLN A 49 -2.28 -7.38 6.91
C GLN A 49 -2.81 -7.88 5.54
N GLY A 50 -2.00 -7.76 4.49
CA GLY A 50 -2.34 -8.24 3.15
C GLY A 50 -3.32 -7.37 2.35
N ARG A 51 -3.70 -6.18 2.83
CA ARG A 51 -4.64 -5.26 2.16
C ARG A 51 -4.00 -4.20 1.27
N GLY A 52 -2.70 -4.28 1.00
CA GLY A 52 -2.00 -3.40 0.06
C GLY A 52 -1.60 -2.03 0.63
N LYS A 53 -1.56 -1.82 1.94
CA LYS A 53 -1.11 -0.54 2.55
C LYS A 53 0.30 -0.16 2.13
N THR A 54 1.26 -1.07 2.32
CA THR A 54 2.67 -0.89 1.92
C THR A 54 2.79 -0.61 0.43
N THR A 55 2.10 -1.38 -0.42
CA THR A 55 2.08 -1.15 -1.88
C THR A 55 1.61 0.25 -2.24
N HIS A 56 0.56 0.76 -1.58
CA HIS A 56 0.08 2.12 -1.82
C HIS A 56 1.03 3.18 -1.25
N LEU A 57 1.76 2.89 -0.18
CA LEU A 57 2.75 3.81 0.36
C LEU A 57 3.98 3.91 -0.56
N ILE A 58 4.47 2.78 -1.10
CA ILE A 58 5.54 2.75 -2.11
C ILE A 58 5.08 3.47 -3.39
N TRP A 59 3.87 3.17 -3.88
CA TRP A 59 3.30 3.88 -5.02
C TRP A 59 3.22 5.39 -4.80
N LEU A 60 2.76 5.83 -3.62
CA LEU A 60 2.73 7.25 -3.28
C LEU A 60 4.14 7.86 -3.28
N GLN A 61 5.14 7.17 -2.75
CA GLN A 61 6.53 7.61 -2.78
C GLN A 61 7.05 7.76 -4.21
N GLN A 62 6.71 6.85 -5.11
CA GLN A 62 7.10 6.95 -6.52
C GLN A 62 6.48 8.17 -7.22
N GLN A 63 5.23 8.51 -6.89
CA GLN A 63 4.55 9.71 -7.39
C GLN A 63 5.08 11.00 -6.77
N LEU A 64 5.59 10.93 -5.55
CA LEU A 64 6.09 12.05 -4.75
C LEU A 64 7.54 11.78 -4.32
N SER A 65 8.43 11.56 -5.29
CA SER A 65 9.81 11.08 -5.09
C SER A 65 10.68 11.96 -4.18
N LYS A 66 10.31 13.23 -3.98
CA LYS A 66 10.98 14.16 -3.06
C LYS A 66 10.79 13.80 -1.58
N TYR A 67 9.85 12.90 -1.23
CA TYR A 67 9.58 12.52 0.15
C TYR A 67 10.19 11.15 0.44
N PRO A 68 11.06 11.02 1.45
CA PRO A 68 11.70 9.77 1.81
C PRO A 68 10.71 8.76 2.37
N LEU A 69 10.93 7.48 2.06
CA LEU A 69 10.20 6.34 2.61
C LEU A 69 11.12 5.55 3.55
N PHE A 70 10.68 5.38 4.79
CA PHE A 70 11.33 4.56 5.80
C PHE A 70 10.50 3.29 6.03
N GLN A 71 11.10 2.14 5.82
CA GLN A 71 10.48 0.84 6.08
C GLN A 71 10.99 0.31 7.42
N LEU A 72 10.10 0.22 8.41
CA LEU A 72 10.46 -0.15 9.76
C LEU A 72 10.27 -1.65 10.01
N ASP A 73 11.18 -2.21 10.77
CA ASP A 73 11.14 -3.55 11.32
C ASP A 73 11.34 -3.53 12.86
N LYS A 74 11.52 -4.72 13.46
CA LYS A 74 11.67 -4.86 14.91
C LYS A 74 12.96 -4.23 15.47
N ASN A 75 13.97 -4.04 14.63
CA ASN A 75 15.27 -3.51 15.02
C ASN A 75 15.41 -2.01 14.67
N SER A 76 14.43 -1.46 13.96
CA SER A 76 14.42 -0.07 13.55
C SER A 76 14.19 0.86 14.75
N ASN A 77 14.85 2.00 14.72
CA ASN A 77 14.62 3.08 15.68
C ASN A 77 14.23 4.37 14.94
N VAL A 78 13.72 5.33 15.68
CA VAL A 78 13.23 6.59 15.09
C VAL A 78 14.36 7.55 14.69
N LYS A 79 15.60 7.31 15.12
CA LYS A 79 16.72 8.25 15.00
C LYS A 79 17.00 8.64 13.56
N GLU A 80 17.08 7.65 12.67
CA GLU A 80 17.31 7.88 11.24
C GLU A 80 16.25 8.81 10.62
N ILE A 81 14.99 8.61 10.99
CA ILE A 81 13.89 9.45 10.49
C ILE A 81 14.00 10.88 11.04
N LEU A 82 14.37 11.02 12.32
CA LEU A 82 14.46 12.32 12.97
C LEU A 82 15.63 13.16 12.42
N GLU A 83 16.75 12.52 12.14
CA GLU A 83 17.98 13.16 11.61
C GLU A 83 17.86 13.53 10.12
N HIS A 84 16.91 12.97 9.39
CA HIS A 84 16.68 13.32 7.99
C HIS A 84 16.04 14.71 7.86
N ASP A 85 16.53 15.55 6.95
CA ASP A 85 16.09 16.95 6.78
C ASP A 85 14.65 17.13 6.26
N ALA A 86 14.07 16.10 5.65
CA ALA A 86 12.72 16.18 5.09
C ALA A 86 11.67 16.44 6.17
N GLU A 87 10.83 17.45 5.96
CA GLU A 87 9.67 17.75 6.80
C GLU A 87 8.48 16.80 6.58
N VAL A 88 8.40 16.20 5.39
CA VAL A 88 7.37 15.24 4.99
C VAL A 88 8.02 13.88 4.81
N VAL A 89 7.58 12.90 5.58
CA VAL A 89 8.15 11.54 5.57
C VAL A 89 7.05 10.49 5.41
N LEU A 90 7.39 9.41 4.70
CA LEU A 90 6.58 8.21 4.59
C LEU A 90 7.17 7.13 5.49
N VAL A 91 6.33 6.46 6.29
CA VAL A 91 6.79 5.46 7.25
C VAL A 91 5.95 4.20 7.12
N ASP A 92 6.55 3.13 6.61
CA ASP A 92 5.87 1.83 6.60
C ASP A 92 6.02 1.16 7.97
N SER A 93 4.93 0.54 8.43
CA SER A 93 4.91 -0.25 9.66
C SER A 93 5.25 0.54 10.94
N ILE A 94 4.67 1.75 11.10
CA ILE A 94 4.92 2.64 12.27
C ILE A 94 4.66 1.96 13.63
N HIS A 95 4.02 0.81 13.65
CA HIS A 95 3.76 0.03 14.86
C HIS A 95 5.03 -0.55 15.49
N HIS A 96 6.15 -0.59 14.77
CA HIS A 96 7.45 -0.96 15.31
C HIS A 96 8.06 0.13 16.22
N LEU A 97 7.65 1.38 16.04
CA LEU A 97 8.05 2.45 16.96
C LEU A 97 7.27 2.37 18.29
N SER A 98 7.97 2.59 19.38
CA SER A 98 7.37 2.78 20.70
C SER A 98 6.46 4.02 20.73
N PHE A 99 5.65 4.14 21.77
CA PHE A 99 4.78 5.30 21.91
C PHE A 99 5.57 6.62 22.01
N LYS A 100 6.69 6.62 22.75
CA LYS A 100 7.56 7.80 22.91
C LYS A 100 8.19 8.22 21.58
N GLU A 101 8.70 7.27 20.81
CA GLU A 101 9.29 7.54 19.49
C GLU A 101 8.26 8.09 18.51
N ARG A 102 7.04 7.56 18.50
CA ARG A 102 5.96 8.13 17.66
C ARG A 102 5.61 9.57 18.04
N ILE A 103 5.54 9.88 19.34
CA ILE A 103 5.31 11.27 19.79
C ILE A 103 6.45 12.17 19.31
N GLN A 104 7.71 11.73 19.45
CA GLN A 104 8.86 12.49 18.98
C GLN A 104 8.80 12.71 17.47
N LEU A 105 8.56 11.65 16.68
CA LEU A 105 8.40 11.73 15.22
C LEU A 105 7.30 12.72 14.83
N PHE A 106 6.13 12.62 15.45
CA PHE A 106 5.00 13.50 15.12
C PHE A 106 5.22 14.95 15.54
N LYS A 107 6.03 15.23 16.56
CA LYS A 107 6.42 16.59 16.91
C LYS A 107 7.45 17.18 15.96
N THR A 108 8.40 16.36 15.49
CA THR A 108 9.53 16.83 14.69
C THR A 108 9.17 17.01 13.22
N LYS A 109 8.39 16.10 12.63
CA LYS A 109 8.07 16.14 11.19
C LYS A 109 6.75 16.86 10.95
N ARG A 110 6.70 17.78 9.98
CA ARG A 110 5.50 18.53 9.60
C ARG A 110 4.39 17.59 9.13
N VAL A 111 4.71 16.65 8.24
CA VAL A 111 3.75 15.64 7.75
C VAL A 111 4.33 14.25 7.89
N VAL A 112 3.56 13.34 8.48
CA VAL A 112 3.89 11.92 8.56
C VAL A 112 2.79 11.09 7.90
N ILE A 113 3.13 10.38 6.81
CA ILE A 113 2.23 9.45 6.12
C ILE A 113 2.67 8.04 6.49
N TYR A 114 1.79 7.23 7.06
CA TYR A 114 2.23 5.96 7.61
C TYR A 114 1.24 4.83 7.48
N THR A 115 1.75 3.60 7.50
CA THR A 115 0.93 2.39 7.56
C THR A 115 0.85 1.85 8.98
N THR A 116 -0.33 1.30 9.32
CA THR A 116 -0.57 0.66 10.62
C THR A 116 -1.70 -0.36 10.55
N HIS A 117 -1.76 -1.25 11.54
CA HIS A 117 -2.88 -2.18 11.75
C HIS A 117 -3.96 -1.59 12.67
N TYR A 118 -3.57 -0.75 13.62
CA TYR A 118 -4.43 -0.13 14.61
C TYR A 118 -4.21 1.37 14.64
N THR A 119 -5.28 2.13 14.86
CA THR A 119 -5.20 3.60 14.83
C THR A 119 -4.20 4.16 15.85
N ARG A 120 -3.51 5.22 15.43
CA ARG A 120 -2.57 5.99 16.25
C ARG A 120 -3.14 7.35 16.68
N LYS A 121 -4.46 7.46 16.71
CA LYS A 121 -5.18 8.70 17.04
C LYS A 121 -4.67 9.39 18.31
N LEU A 122 -4.37 8.62 19.38
CA LEU A 122 -3.86 9.19 20.62
C LEU A 122 -2.55 9.95 20.41
N SER A 123 -1.63 9.40 19.63
CA SER A 123 -0.36 10.08 19.31
C SER A 123 -0.61 11.38 18.53
N CYS A 124 -1.56 11.39 17.60
CA CYS A 124 -1.93 12.60 16.86
C CYS A 124 -2.54 13.67 17.76
N VAL A 125 -3.46 13.30 18.67
CA VAL A 125 -4.10 14.22 19.62
C VAL A 125 -3.05 14.88 20.52
N LEU A 126 -2.15 14.08 21.10
CA LEU A 126 -1.10 14.60 22.01
C LEU A 126 -0.06 15.48 21.31
N THR A 127 0.06 15.39 20.00
CA THR A 127 0.98 16.21 19.19
C THR A 127 0.25 17.28 18.39
N GLN A 128 -1.05 17.44 18.60
CA GLN A 128 -1.94 18.40 17.89
C GLN A 128 -1.87 18.27 16.37
N LYS A 129 -1.57 17.04 15.86
CA LYS A 129 -1.61 16.80 14.42
C LYS A 129 -3.02 16.58 13.92
N LYS A 130 -3.37 17.30 12.85
CA LYS A 130 -4.56 16.97 12.07
C LYS A 130 -4.43 15.58 11.49
N MET A 131 -5.47 14.77 11.61
CA MET A 131 -5.42 13.37 11.19
C MET A 131 -6.34 13.09 10.01
N LYS A 132 -5.78 12.57 8.91
CA LYS A 132 -6.54 11.99 7.80
C LYS A 132 -6.39 10.47 7.81
N VAL A 133 -7.49 9.75 7.76
CA VAL A 133 -7.49 8.28 7.81
C VAL A 133 -7.94 7.71 6.47
N ILE A 134 -7.09 6.91 5.83
CA ILE A 134 -7.41 6.11 4.64
C ILE A 134 -7.55 4.65 5.07
N ARG A 135 -8.79 4.15 5.00
CA ARG A 135 -9.12 2.80 5.45
C ARG A 135 -8.97 1.79 4.32
N PHE A 136 -8.02 0.88 4.46
CA PHE A 136 -7.86 -0.27 3.58
C PHE A 136 -8.82 -1.39 4.03
N LYS A 137 -10.08 -1.26 3.63
CA LYS A 137 -11.12 -2.28 3.84
C LYS A 137 -10.92 -3.46 2.90
N GLY A 138 -11.75 -4.46 3.04
CA GLY A 138 -11.75 -5.64 2.19
C GLY A 138 -11.81 -5.34 0.69
N ILE A 139 -11.53 -6.35 -0.11
CA ILE A 139 -11.54 -6.30 -1.56
C ILE A 139 -12.93 -6.75 -2.02
N ASP A 140 -13.55 -5.97 -2.89
CA ASP A 140 -14.72 -6.39 -3.66
C ASP A 140 -14.29 -7.04 -4.98
N THR A 141 -15.24 -7.67 -5.66
CA THR A 141 -14.98 -8.37 -6.93
C THR A 141 -14.48 -7.43 -8.02
N LYS A 142 -14.90 -6.16 -8.03
CA LYS A 142 -14.47 -5.16 -9.03
C LYS A 142 -13.01 -4.80 -8.84
N ILE A 143 -12.57 -4.57 -7.60
CA ILE A 143 -11.18 -4.28 -7.28
C ILE A 143 -10.31 -5.50 -7.56
N LEU A 144 -10.76 -6.72 -7.13
CA LEU A 144 -10.03 -7.95 -7.38
C LEU A 144 -9.83 -8.20 -8.87
N ARG A 145 -10.89 -8.04 -9.68
CA ARG A 145 -10.81 -8.15 -11.14
C ARG A 145 -9.75 -7.22 -11.72
N LYS A 146 -9.81 -5.93 -11.40
CA LYS A 146 -8.83 -4.95 -11.92
C LYS A 146 -7.39 -5.32 -11.55
N ILE A 147 -7.16 -5.81 -10.35
CA ILE A 147 -5.82 -6.22 -9.92
C ILE A 147 -5.34 -7.45 -10.72
N ILE A 148 -6.22 -8.43 -10.93
CA ILE A 148 -5.92 -9.61 -11.75
C ILE A 148 -5.63 -9.20 -13.18
N ASP A 149 -6.51 -8.38 -13.79
CA ASP A 149 -6.38 -7.92 -15.18
C ASP A 149 -5.07 -7.14 -15.39
N ASN A 150 -4.72 -6.23 -14.48
CA ASN A 150 -3.47 -5.48 -14.54
C ASN A 150 -2.24 -6.42 -14.48
N ARG A 151 -2.26 -7.45 -13.66
CA ARG A 151 -1.17 -8.42 -13.54
C ARG A 151 -1.06 -9.31 -14.77
N LEU A 152 -2.18 -9.76 -15.30
CA LEU A 152 -2.23 -10.53 -16.54
C LEU A 152 -1.66 -9.71 -17.70
N LEU A 153 -2.07 -8.43 -17.80
CA LEU A 153 -1.59 -7.51 -18.84
C LEU A 153 -0.07 -7.28 -18.74
N LEU A 154 0.45 -7.08 -17.53
CA LEU A 154 1.90 -6.89 -17.31
C LEU A 154 2.72 -8.11 -17.77
N ALA A 155 2.19 -9.32 -17.57
CA ALA A 155 2.90 -10.56 -17.88
C ALA A 155 2.71 -11.05 -19.33
N GLN A 156 1.86 -10.39 -20.15
CA GLN A 156 1.54 -10.85 -21.50
C GLN A 156 2.72 -10.80 -22.49
N ASN A 157 2.79 -11.82 -23.36
CA ASN A 157 3.70 -11.94 -24.49
C ASN A 157 3.02 -11.44 -25.79
N GLY A 158 2.99 -10.12 -26.03
CA GLY A 158 2.47 -9.57 -27.30
C GLY A 158 0.94 -9.57 -27.44
N ALA A 159 0.44 -9.19 -28.62
CA ALA A 159 -0.95 -8.80 -28.88
C ALA A 159 -1.99 -9.95 -29.01
N GLN A 160 -1.59 -11.21 -29.00
CA GLN A 160 -2.48 -12.36 -29.28
C GLN A 160 -2.61 -13.36 -28.11
N VAL A 161 -2.70 -12.85 -26.88
CA VAL A 161 -2.93 -13.75 -25.75
C VAL A 161 -4.42 -13.90 -25.52
N GLN A 162 -4.89 -15.15 -25.54
CA GLN A 162 -6.23 -15.48 -25.04
C GLN A 162 -6.32 -15.02 -23.59
N GLN A 163 -7.05 -13.93 -23.32
CA GLN A 163 -7.22 -13.41 -21.96
C GLN A 163 -7.89 -14.48 -21.12
N VAL A 164 -7.20 -14.92 -20.08
CA VAL A 164 -7.85 -15.71 -19.02
C VAL A 164 -8.80 -14.78 -18.29
N THR A 165 -10.09 -15.03 -18.44
CA THR A 165 -11.13 -14.25 -17.78
C THR A 165 -11.65 -15.02 -16.59
N PHE A 166 -11.69 -14.39 -15.43
CA PHE A 166 -12.38 -14.92 -14.25
C PHE A 166 -13.82 -14.43 -14.24
N ASN A 167 -14.79 -15.34 -14.13
CA ASN A 167 -16.18 -14.94 -14.01
C ASN A 167 -16.48 -14.39 -12.60
N GLU A 168 -17.66 -13.76 -12.44
CA GLU A 168 -18.03 -13.10 -11.19
C GLU A 168 -18.18 -14.10 -10.01
N SER A 169 -18.62 -15.33 -10.29
CA SER A 169 -18.75 -16.39 -9.28
C SER A 169 -17.39 -16.82 -8.77
N GLU A 170 -16.41 -17.05 -9.65
CA GLU A 170 -15.05 -17.41 -9.27
C GLU A 170 -14.40 -16.34 -8.37
N LEU A 171 -14.58 -15.06 -8.70
CA LEU A 171 -14.07 -13.96 -7.89
C LEU A 171 -14.73 -13.91 -6.50
N LYS A 172 -16.05 -14.14 -6.43
CA LYS A 172 -16.79 -14.23 -5.17
C LYS A 172 -16.32 -15.40 -4.31
N ASP A 173 -16.09 -16.56 -4.92
CA ASP A 173 -15.60 -17.74 -4.22
C ASP A 173 -14.19 -17.55 -3.67
N MET A 174 -13.30 -16.88 -4.44
CA MET A 174 -11.98 -16.50 -3.94
C MET A 174 -12.08 -15.57 -2.72
N ILE A 175 -12.94 -14.55 -2.79
CA ILE A 175 -13.14 -13.62 -1.67
C ILE A 175 -13.75 -14.34 -0.48
N LYS A 176 -14.72 -15.23 -0.68
CA LYS A 176 -15.36 -16.02 0.38
C LYS A 176 -14.34 -16.94 1.07
N LYS A 177 -13.44 -17.57 0.31
CA LYS A 177 -12.45 -18.54 0.82
C LYS A 177 -11.29 -17.86 1.54
N TYR A 178 -10.77 -16.77 1.01
CA TYR A 178 -9.58 -16.08 1.54
C TYR A 178 -9.90 -14.81 2.30
N GLY A 179 -11.18 -14.47 2.41
CA GLY A 179 -11.67 -13.24 3.01
C GLY A 179 -11.14 -12.02 2.25
N ASP A 180 -10.89 -10.95 2.97
CA ASP A 180 -10.32 -9.73 2.43
C ASP A 180 -8.76 -9.73 2.43
N ASN A 181 -8.16 -10.90 2.54
CA ASN A 181 -6.71 -11.10 2.46
C ASN A 181 -6.29 -11.24 0.98
N TYR A 182 -6.06 -10.12 0.35
CA TYR A 182 -5.60 -10.04 -1.02
C TYR A 182 -4.33 -10.88 -1.30
N ARG A 183 -3.37 -10.88 -0.37
CA ARG A 183 -2.13 -11.67 -0.51
C ARG A 183 -2.44 -13.17 -0.61
N GLY A 184 -3.39 -13.69 0.16
CA GLY A 184 -3.80 -15.08 0.10
C GLY A 184 -4.40 -15.47 -1.25
N ILE A 185 -5.23 -14.59 -1.85
CA ILE A 185 -5.80 -14.82 -3.20
C ILE A 185 -4.69 -14.86 -4.25
N ILE A 186 -3.79 -13.89 -4.24
CA ILE A 186 -2.68 -13.82 -5.22
C ILE A 186 -1.74 -15.02 -5.08
N ASN A 187 -1.40 -15.45 -3.87
CA ASN A 187 -0.57 -16.64 -3.67
C ASN A 187 -1.24 -17.90 -4.25
N LYS A 188 -2.56 -18.04 -4.09
CA LYS A 188 -3.29 -19.18 -4.67
C LYS A 188 -3.31 -19.13 -6.20
N LEU A 189 -3.48 -17.96 -6.78
CA LEU A 189 -3.39 -17.77 -8.22
C LEU A 189 -1.96 -18.08 -8.72
N TYR A 190 -0.93 -17.66 -7.98
CA TYR A 190 0.46 -17.98 -8.28
C TYR A 190 0.69 -19.48 -8.40
N GLU A 191 0.21 -20.28 -7.42
CA GLU A 191 0.30 -21.74 -7.45
C GLU A 191 -0.40 -22.36 -8.68
N ASN A 192 -1.56 -21.84 -9.06
CA ASN A 192 -2.34 -22.35 -10.19
C ASN A 192 -1.69 -22.02 -11.56
N TYR A 193 -0.78 -21.06 -11.61
CA TYR A 193 -0.08 -20.61 -12.83
C TYR A 193 1.38 -21.06 -12.89
N GLN A 194 1.84 -21.87 -11.95
CA GLN A 194 3.12 -22.61 -12.07
C GLN A 194 3.01 -23.71 -13.11
#